data_65c3ae043dc5557f974f89756907d126
#
_entry.id   65c3ae043dc5557f974f89756907d126
#
_cell.length_a   1.000
_cell.length_b   1.000
_cell.length_c   1.000
_cell.angle_alpha   90.00
_cell.angle_beta   90.00
_cell.angle_gamma   90.00
#
_symmetry.space_group_name_H-M   'P 1'
#
loop_
_entity.id
_entity.type
_entity.pdbx_description
1 polymer ?
#
loop_
_entity_poly.entity_id
_entity_poly.type
_entity_poly.pdbx_seq_one_letter_code
_entity_poly.pdbx_strand_id
1 'polypeptide(L)'
;MCLLLEAAHAWQQLTGTEYRITVGRRGKKSSFALSFSFADFPHVAGMQYAQDVDFGLRPSEYYGERLISSILSGKLEAANMERSRNWLRIKGRLNAIIHLQETLDTEFLIARFRPNLVRIHCKIDAEYIIKNLHSGEVFFVFIDKGTGQRYYCKSAFERTTIDYLENQA
;
A
#
# COMPACT_ATOMS: atom_id res chain seq x y z
N MET A 1 -10.37 -11.45 13.70
CA MET A 1 -10.94 -10.60 12.62
C MET A 1 -10.18 -10.89 11.33
N CYS A 2 -10.81 -10.79 10.16
CA CYS A 2 -10.15 -11.12 8.89
C CYS A 2 -9.31 -9.94 8.40
N LEU A 3 -8.04 -10.16 8.06
CA LEU A 3 -7.11 -9.11 7.64
C LEU A 3 -7.60 -8.29 6.44
N LEU A 4 -8.26 -8.92 5.46
CA LEU A 4 -8.80 -8.19 4.32
C LEU A 4 -9.91 -7.21 4.73
N LEU A 5 -10.75 -7.61 5.68
CA LEU A 5 -11.80 -6.74 6.23
C LEU A 5 -11.20 -5.56 7.00
N GLU A 6 -10.20 -5.81 7.84
CA GLU A 6 -9.49 -4.76 8.58
C GLU A 6 -8.79 -3.78 7.64
N ALA A 7 -8.10 -4.29 6.61
CA ALA A 7 -7.46 -3.47 5.60
C ALA A 7 -8.46 -2.62 4.79
N ALA A 8 -9.65 -3.17 4.46
CA ALA A 8 -10.70 -2.43 3.77
C ALA A 8 -11.24 -1.27 4.63
N HIS A 9 -11.45 -1.50 5.93
CA HIS A 9 -11.84 -0.44 6.88
C HIS A 9 -10.76 0.64 6.99
N ALA A 10 -9.49 0.25 7.15
CA ALA A 10 -8.38 1.18 7.25
C ALA A 10 -8.27 2.04 5.97
N TRP A 11 -8.38 1.42 4.80
CA TRP A 11 -8.34 2.13 3.53
C TRP A 11 -9.51 3.09 3.35
N GLN A 12 -10.73 2.67 3.74
CA GLN A 12 -11.91 3.53 3.68
C GLN A 12 -11.72 4.81 4.51
N GLN A 13 -11.11 4.72 5.69
CA GLN A 13 -10.80 5.88 6.52
C GLN A 13 -9.80 6.82 5.83
N LEU A 14 -8.80 6.28 5.12
CA LEU A 14 -7.79 7.06 4.40
C LEU A 14 -8.35 7.78 3.17
N THR A 15 -9.40 7.27 2.52
CA THR A 15 -9.93 7.89 1.29
C THR A 15 -10.48 9.30 1.47
N GLY A 16 -10.77 9.73 2.69
CA GLY A 16 -11.16 11.11 3.01
C GLY A 16 -10.00 11.99 3.48
N THR A 17 -8.75 11.48 3.48
CA THR A 17 -7.60 12.15 4.07
C THR A 17 -6.59 12.53 2.99
N GLU A 18 -5.99 13.70 3.11
CA GLU A 18 -4.86 14.15 2.31
C GLU A 18 -3.67 14.44 3.23
N TYR A 19 -2.51 13.89 2.90
CA TYR A 19 -1.25 14.13 3.59
C TYR A 19 -0.39 15.08 2.78
N ARG A 20 0.04 16.18 3.39
CA ARG A 20 1.06 17.05 2.82
C ARG A 20 2.44 16.63 3.32
N ILE A 21 3.22 16.03 2.44
CA ILE A 21 4.56 15.52 2.75
C ILE A 21 5.59 16.51 2.25
N THR A 22 6.51 16.93 3.13
CA THR A 22 7.62 17.80 2.79
C THR A 22 8.92 17.01 2.82
N VAL A 23 9.62 17.01 1.70
CA VAL A 23 10.93 16.36 1.55
C VAL A 23 12.02 17.42 1.48
N GLY A 24 13.01 17.30 2.35
CA GLY A 24 14.16 18.19 2.39
C GLY A 24 15.45 17.49 1.97
N ARG A 25 16.22 18.09 1.05
CA ARG A 25 17.54 17.61 0.67
C ARG A 25 18.47 18.77 0.37
N ARG A 26 19.64 18.79 1.02
CA ARG A 26 20.70 19.81 0.80
C ARG A 26 20.17 21.25 0.81
N GLY A 27 19.34 21.58 1.80
CA GLY A 27 18.76 22.91 1.97
C GLY A 27 17.58 23.24 1.03
N LYS A 28 17.24 22.36 0.09
CA LYS A 28 16.05 22.52 -0.76
C LYS A 28 14.90 21.69 -0.18
N LYS A 29 13.72 22.33 -0.12
CA LYS A 29 12.49 21.66 0.32
C LYS A 29 11.50 21.60 -0.86
N SER A 30 10.83 20.47 -0.99
CA SER A 30 9.70 20.31 -1.89
C SER A 30 8.55 19.62 -1.15
N SER A 31 7.33 19.98 -1.49
CA SER A 31 6.14 19.38 -0.87
C SER A 31 5.22 18.82 -1.93
N PHE A 32 4.54 17.75 -1.60
CA PHE A 32 3.50 17.17 -2.43
C PHE A 32 2.32 16.69 -1.58
N ALA A 33 1.16 16.53 -2.19
CA ALA A 33 -0.04 16.02 -1.56
C ALA A 33 -0.22 14.54 -1.93
N LEU A 34 -0.28 13.68 -0.90
CA LEU A 34 -0.61 12.27 -1.03
C LEU A 34 -2.09 12.09 -0.69
N SER A 35 -2.85 11.51 -1.60
CA SER A 35 -4.26 11.20 -1.40
C SER A 35 -4.56 9.74 -1.75
N PHE A 36 -5.65 9.22 -1.22
CA PHE A 36 -6.07 7.83 -1.35
C PHE A 36 -7.37 7.73 -2.12
N SER A 37 -7.47 6.74 -3.01
CA SER A 37 -8.66 6.47 -3.79
C SER A 37 -9.07 5.01 -3.64
N PHE A 38 -10.37 4.75 -3.67
CA PHE A 38 -10.87 3.37 -3.72
C PHE A 38 -10.30 2.59 -4.91
N ALA A 39 -9.99 3.26 -6.02
CA ALA A 39 -9.44 2.64 -7.22
C ALA A 39 -8.04 2.01 -6.98
N ASP A 40 -7.27 2.51 -6.02
CA ASP A 40 -5.91 2.04 -5.75
C ASP A 40 -5.91 0.80 -4.83
N PHE A 41 -6.96 0.61 -4.03
CA PHE A 41 -7.04 -0.45 -3.01
C PHE A 41 -6.81 -1.86 -3.58
N PRO A 42 -7.45 -2.29 -4.68
CA PRO A 42 -7.28 -3.66 -5.17
C PRO A 42 -5.83 -4.01 -5.46
N HIS A 43 -5.09 -3.07 -6.02
CA HIS A 43 -3.69 -3.26 -6.35
C HIS A 43 -2.80 -3.26 -5.09
N VAL A 44 -2.99 -2.30 -4.19
CA VAL A 44 -2.21 -2.20 -2.95
C VAL A 44 -2.48 -3.40 -2.05
N ALA A 45 -3.74 -3.84 -1.93
CA ALA A 45 -4.13 -5.01 -1.17
C ALA A 45 -3.62 -6.34 -1.74
N GLY A 46 -3.17 -6.36 -3.00
CA GLY A 46 -2.62 -7.56 -3.63
C GLY A 46 -3.68 -8.48 -4.24
N MET A 47 -4.87 -7.96 -4.60
CA MET A 47 -5.93 -8.76 -5.25
C MET A 47 -5.43 -9.45 -6.53
N GLN A 48 -4.50 -8.86 -7.26
CA GLN A 48 -3.88 -9.45 -8.45
C GLN A 48 -3.09 -10.73 -8.17
N TYR A 49 -2.74 -11.01 -6.92
CA TYR A 49 -2.06 -12.26 -6.52
C TYR A 49 -3.01 -13.35 -6.04
N ALA A 50 -4.29 -13.02 -5.83
CA ALA A 50 -5.32 -13.94 -5.36
C ALA A 50 -6.19 -14.51 -6.51
N GLN A 51 -5.65 -14.58 -7.73
CA GLN A 51 -6.37 -15.09 -8.91
C GLN A 51 -6.71 -16.60 -8.83
N ASP A 52 -6.10 -17.31 -7.91
CA ASP A 52 -6.36 -18.70 -7.60
C ASP A 52 -7.51 -18.90 -6.60
N VAL A 53 -8.15 -17.81 -6.16
CA VAL A 53 -9.28 -17.83 -5.22
C VAL A 53 -10.52 -17.26 -5.89
N ASP A 54 -11.62 -18.03 -5.79
CA ASP A 54 -12.94 -17.54 -6.20
C ASP A 54 -13.60 -16.81 -5.01
N PHE A 55 -13.89 -15.53 -5.20
CA PHE A 55 -14.60 -14.71 -4.22
C PHE A 55 -16.10 -14.56 -4.51
N GLY A 56 -16.62 -15.24 -5.53
CA GLY A 56 -18.02 -15.16 -5.91
C GLY A 56 -18.44 -13.79 -6.48
N LEU A 57 -17.48 -12.98 -6.92
CA LEU A 57 -17.72 -11.65 -7.49
C LEU A 57 -17.68 -11.68 -9.03
N ARG A 58 -18.50 -10.85 -9.65
CA ARG A 58 -18.38 -10.57 -11.09
C ARG A 58 -17.12 -9.72 -11.36
N PRO A 59 -16.51 -9.81 -12.56
CA PRO A 59 -15.30 -9.05 -12.88
C PRO A 59 -15.42 -7.55 -12.60
N SER A 60 -16.57 -6.93 -12.84
CA SER A 60 -16.82 -5.50 -12.58
C SER A 60 -16.88 -5.13 -11.09
N GLU A 61 -16.96 -6.11 -10.20
CA GLU A 61 -17.02 -5.89 -8.73
C GLU A 61 -15.64 -5.92 -8.07
N TYR A 62 -14.58 -6.31 -8.82
CA TYR A 62 -13.21 -6.33 -8.32
C TYR A 62 -12.53 -4.94 -8.31
N TYR A 63 -13.23 -3.88 -8.69
CA TYR A 63 -12.65 -2.56 -8.85
C TYR A 63 -13.25 -1.52 -7.91
N GLY A 64 -12.35 -0.66 -7.39
CA GLY A 64 -12.70 0.58 -6.72
C GLY A 64 -13.62 0.39 -5.52
N GLU A 65 -14.57 1.27 -5.41
CA GLU A 65 -15.55 1.32 -4.33
C GLU A 65 -16.42 0.07 -4.24
N ARG A 66 -16.71 -0.57 -5.36
CA ARG A 66 -17.53 -1.80 -5.39
C ARG A 66 -16.85 -2.96 -4.67
N LEU A 67 -15.53 -3.10 -4.82
CA LEU A 67 -14.77 -4.14 -4.11
C LEU A 67 -14.82 -3.89 -2.60
N ILE A 68 -14.50 -2.67 -2.17
CA ILE A 68 -14.54 -2.33 -0.73
C ILE A 68 -15.92 -2.53 -0.16
N SER A 69 -16.98 -2.06 -0.83
CA SER A 69 -18.37 -2.29 -0.40
C SER A 69 -18.71 -3.77 -0.29
N SER A 70 -18.25 -4.60 -1.24
CA SER A 70 -18.48 -6.05 -1.21
C SER A 70 -17.75 -6.73 -0.05
N ILE A 71 -16.55 -6.25 0.32
CA ILE A 71 -15.82 -6.74 1.48
C ILE A 71 -16.55 -6.33 2.77
N LEU A 72 -16.88 -5.04 2.92
CA LEU A 72 -17.46 -4.48 4.14
C LEU A 72 -18.88 -4.99 4.40
N SER A 73 -19.66 -5.26 3.36
CA SER A 73 -21.01 -5.83 3.47
C SER A 73 -21.03 -7.34 3.71
N GLY A 74 -19.87 -8.02 3.67
CA GLY A 74 -19.77 -9.46 3.77
C GLY A 74 -20.24 -10.23 2.54
N LYS A 75 -20.48 -9.54 1.42
CA LYS A 75 -20.81 -10.18 0.14
C LYS A 75 -19.63 -10.99 -0.38
N LEU A 76 -18.43 -10.48 -0.20
CA LEU A 76 -17.19 -11.18 -0.47
C LEU A 76 -16.77 -11.96 0.78
N GLU A 77 -16.55 -13.26 0.64
CA GLU A 77 -16.00 -14.10 1.71
C GLU A 77 -14.49 -13.79 1.91
N ALA A 78 -14.22 -12.73 2.65
CA ALA A 78 -12.88 -12.19 2.83
C ALA A 78 -11.87 -13.23 3.38
N ALA A 79 -12.34 -14.18 4.19
CA ALA A 79 -11.52 -15.28 4.72
C ALA A 79 -10.99 -16.21 3.62
N ASN A 80 -11.64 -16.28 2.45
CA ASN A 80 -11.17 -17.11 1.35
C ASN A 80 -9.82 -16.65 0.81
N MET A 81 -9.44 -15.39 1.01
CA MET A 81 -8.12 -14.89 0.60
C MET A 81 -6.96 -15.64 1.23
N GLU A 82 -7.13 -16.15 2.44
CA GLU A 82 -6.14 -16.94 3.16
C GLU A 82 -5.84 -18.31 2.50
N ARG A 83 -6.73 -18.75 1.59
CA ARG A 83 -6.54 -19.98 0.80
C ARG A 83 -5.65 -19.80 -0.42
N SER A 84 -5.31 -18.57 -0.78
CA SER A 84 -4.42 -18.30 -1.91
C SER A 84 -3.02 -18.87 -1.65
N ARG A 85 -2.43 -19.47 -2.69
CA ARG A 85 -1.02 -19.89 -2.68
C ARG A 85 -0.06 -18.71 -2.44
N ASN A 86 -0.51 -17.50 -2.72
CA ASN A 86 0.25 -16.26 -2.51
C ASN A 86 -0.08 -15.57 -1.18
N TRP A 87 -0.73 -16.28 -0.25
CA TRP A 87 -1.22 -15.69 1.00
C TRP A 87 -0.15 -14.90 1.77
N LEU A 88 1.05 -15.43 1.93
CA LEU A 88 2.11 -14.72 2.67
C LEU A 88 2.45 -13.36 2.06
N ARG A 89 2.46 -13.27 0.73
CA ARG A 89 2.68 -12.02 0.01
C ARG A 89 1.51 -11.04 0.18
N ILE A 90 0.29 -11.55 0.15
CA ILE A 90 -0.93 -10.77 0.32
C ILE A 90 -1.01 -10.28 1.77
N LYS A 91 -0.75 -11.17 2.74
CA LYS A 91 -0.76 -10.86 4.17
C LYS A 91 0.13 -9.66 4.50
N GLY A 92 1.37 -9.63 4.01
CA GLY A 92 2.29 -8.52 4.24
C GLY A 92 1.79 -7.19 3.67
N ARG A 93 1.01 -7.22 2.59
CA ARG A 93 0.35 -6.02 2.02
C ARG A 93 -0.82 -5.55 2.87
N LEU A 94 -1.67 -6.47 3.31
CA LEU A 94 -2.81 -6.14 4.18
C LEU A 94 -2.34 -5.56 5.52
N ASN A 95 -1.30 -6.14 6.13
CA ASN A 95 -0.69 -5.58 7.33
C ASN A 95 -0.18 -4.16 7.11
N ALA A 96 0.51 -3.90 5.99
CA ALA A 96 0.97 -2.56 5.67
C ALA A 96 -0.18 -1.55 5.51
N ILE A 97 -1.31 -1.96 4.91
CA ILE A 97 -2.50 -1.10 4.79
C ILE A 97 -3.10 -0.79 6.17
N ILE A 98 -3.22 -1.79 7.03
CA ILE A 98 -3.78 -1.62 8.39
C ILE A 98 -2.97 -0.61 9.19
N HIS A 99 -1.64 -0.61 9.04
CA HIS A 99 -0.73 0.30 9.74
C HIS A 99 -0.35 1.56 8.92
N LEU A 100 -0.98 1.78 7.76
CA LEU A 100 -0.59 2.85 6.84
C LEU A 100 -0.83 4.24 7.45
N GLN A 101 -1.97 4.45 8.10
CA GLN A 101 -2.27 5.71 8.78
C GLN A 101 -1.26 5.98 9.89
N GLU A 102 -1.00 5.02 10.76
CA GLU A 102 -0.01 5.14 11.82
C GLU A 102 1.38 5.45 11.27
N THR A 103 1.78 4.79 10.16
CA THR A 103 3.04 5.05 9.47
C THR A 103 3.15 6.49 8.99
N LEU A 104 2.06 7.09 8.50
CA LEU A 104 2.04 8.46 7.98
C LEU A 104 1.87 9.51 9.09
N ASP A 105 1.24 9.15 10.21
CA ASP A 105 1.00 10.05 11.35
C ASP A 105 2.18 10.13 12.33
N THR A 106 3.16 9.23 12.20
CA THR A 106 4.34 9.16 13.07
C THR A 106 5.62 9.47 12.30
N GLU A 107 6.78 9.31 12.94
CA GLU A 107 8.08 9.51 12.29
C GLU A 107 8.35 8.40 11.26
N PHE A 108 8.78 8.81 10.08
CA PHE A 108 9.19 7.92 9.00
C PHE A 108 10.39 8.47 8.24
N LEU A 109 11.12 7.58 7.59
CA LEU A 109 12.13 7.93 6.59
C LEU A 109 11.50 7.98 5.22
N ILE A 110 11.89 8.96 4.42
CA ILE A 110 11.48 9.08 3.02
C ILE A 110 12.70 9.35 2.14
N ALA A 111 12.75 8.68 0.98
CA ALA A 111 13.76 8.92 -0.04
C ALA A 111 13.16 8.88 -1.44
N ARG A 112 13.85 9.48 -2.42
CA ARG A 112 13.56 9.19 -3.82
C ARG A 112 13.91 7.75 -4.11
N PHE A 113 12.96 7.02 -4.69
CA PHE A 113 13.16 5.60 -4.97
C PHE A 113 13.88 5.40 -6.30
N ARG A 114 14.90 4.55 -6.28
CA ARG A 114 15.69 4.15 -7.44
C ARG A 114 15.76 2.62 -7.48
N PRO A 115 14.95 1.96 -8.35
CA PRO A 115 14.87 0.50 -8.39
C PRO A 115 16.22 -0.19 -8.64
N ASN A 116 17.08 0.45 -9.41
CA ASN A 116 18.41 -0.07 -9.75
C ASN A 116 19.41 -0.11 -8.58
N LEU A 117 19.10 0.55 -7.47
CA LEU A 117 19.91 0.51 -6.25
C LEU A 117 19.47 -0.60 -5.28
N VAL A 118 18.37 -1.27 -5.55
CA VAL A 118 17.92 -2.42 -4.77
C VAL A 118 18.74 -3.65 -5.17
N ARG A 119 19.19 -4.43 -4.19
CA ARG A 119 20.09 -5.60 -4.41
C ARG A 119 19.50 -6.72 -5.26
N ILE A 120 18.21 -6.69 -5.54
CA ILE A 120 17.51 -7.66 -6.39
C ILE A 120 16.85 -6.95 -7.56
N HIS A 121 16.45 -7.73 -8.57
CA HIS A 121 15.62 -7.19 -9.64
C HIS A 121 14.29 -6.68 -9.09
N CYS A 122 14.16 -5.37 -8.98
CA CYS A 122 12.98 -4.70 -8.47
C CYS A 122 12.10 -4.23 -9.64
N LYS A 123 10.85 -4.72 -9.68
CA LYS A 123 9.86 -4.33 -10.68
C LYS A 123 9.00 -3.12 -10.25
N ILE A 124 9.24 -2.61 -9.04
CA ILE A 124 8.50 -1.45 -8.55
C ILE A 124 9.10 -0.21 -9.19
N ASP A 125 8.25 0.56 -9.86
CA ASP A 125 8.56 1.87 -10.39
C ASP A 125 7.73 2.89 -9.60
N ALA A 126 8.39 3.73 -8.80
CA ALA A 126 7.77 4.72 -7.93
C ALA A 126 8.70 5.92 -7.77
N GLU A 127 8.17 7.09 -7.44
CA GLU A 127 9.00 8.29 -7.24
C GLU A 127 9.60 8.34 -5.83
N TYR A 128 8.85 7.93 -4.81
CA TYR A 128 9.29 7.93 -3.41
C TYR A 128 9.04 6.60 -2.73
N ILE A 129 9.87 6.33 -1.72
CA ILE A 129 9.69 5.24 -0.77
C ILE A 129 9.67 5.81 0.65
N ILE A 130 8.72 5.32 1.46
CA ILE A 130 8.63 5.59 2.89
C ILE A 130 8.91 4.29 3.65
N LYS A 131 9.60 4.41 4.78
CA LYS A 131 9.83 3.35 5.77
C LYS A 131 9.45 3.88 7.14
N ASN A 132 8.60 3.16 7.87
CA ASN A 132 8.27 3.52 9.25
C ASN A 132 9.49 3.34 10.17
N LEU A 133 9.49 4.11 11.25
CA LEU A 133 10.57 4.08 12.28
C LEU A 133 10.13 3.47 13.60
N HIS A 134 8.83 3.21 13.78
CA HIS A 134 8.30 2.71 15.04
C HIS A 134 8.00 1.22 14.99
N SER A 135 8.13 0.56 16.16
CA SER A 135 7.82 -0.83 16.50
C SER A 135 8.34 -1.95 15.59
N GLY A 136 8.47 -3.15 16.10
CA GLY A 136 9.14 -4.33 15.57
C GLY A 136 8.87 -4.75 14.12
N GLU A 137 7.83 -4.24 13.46
CA GLU A 137 7.51 -4.54 12.07
C GLU A 137 7.86 -3.35 11.18
N VAL A 138 8.55 -3.64 10.09
CA VAL A 138 8.97 -2.62 9.12
C VAL A 138 8.05 -2.67 7.91
N PHE A 139 7.44 -1.53 7.59
CA PHE A 139 6.61 -1.35 6.40
C PHE A 139 7.29 -0.42 5.40
N PHE A 140 7.18 -0.77 4.13
CA PHE A 140 7.54 0.07 3.00
C PHE A 140 6.29 0.55 2.29
N VAL A 141 6.24 1.85 2.00
CA VAL A 141 5.17 2.49 1.23
C VAL A 141 5.80 3.15 0.01
N PHE A 142 5.38 2.76 -1.17
CA PHE A 142 5.83 3.31 -2.44
C PHE A 142 4.80 4.29 -2.96
N ILE A 143 5.26 5.50 -3.25
CA ILE A 143 4.43 6.63 -3.68
C ILE A 143 4.85 7.03 -5.08
N ASP A 144 3.87 7.20 -5.96
CA ASP A 144 4.10 7.63 -7.32
C ASP A 144 3.18 8.81 -7.69
N LYS A 145 3.59 9.52 -8.73
CA LYS A 145 2.82 10.65 -9.26
C LYS A 145 1.74 10.12 -10.19
N GLY A 146 0.51 10.51 -9.90
CA GLY A 146 -0.64 10.26 -10.74
C GLY A 146 -0.87 11.37 -11.77
N THR A 147 -2.08 11.46 -12.28
CA THR A 147 -2.51 12.54 -13.16
C THR A 147 -2.53 13.88 -12.41
N GLY A 148 -2.03 14.94 -13.06
CA GLY A 148 -1.94 16.26 -12.46
C GLY A 148 -0.84 16.35 -11.41
N GLN A 149 -1.14 16.95 -10.25
CA GLN A 149 -0.21 17.13 -9.13
C GLN A 149 -0.43 16.10 -8.00
N ARG A 150 -1.30 15.13 -8.22
CA ARG A 150 -1.68 14.14 -7.20
C ARG A 150 -0.62 13.04 -7.10
N TYR A 151 -0.23 12.74 -5.87
CA TYR A 151 0.52 11.53 -5.53
C TYR A 151 -0.41 10.49 -4.90
N TYR A 152 -0.12 9.22 -5.12
CA TYR A 152 -0.92 8.09 -4.64
C TYR A 152 -0.03 6.97 -4.10
N CYS A 153 -0.60 6.12 -3.24
CA CYS A 153 0.06 4.91 -2.77
C CYS A 153 0.02 3.86 -3.87
N LYS A 154 1.15 3.59 -4.48
CA LYS A 154 1.28 2.60 -5.55
C LYS A 154 1.41 1.19 -5.02
N SER A 155 2.11 1.02 -3.90
CA SER A 155 2.33 -0.27 -3.26
C SER A 155 2.68 -0.06 -1.80
N ALA A 156 2.26 -1.00 -0.95
CA ALA A 156 2.68 -1.07 0.43
C ALA A 156 2.84 -2.53 0.85
N PHE A 157 3.87 -2.85 1.63
CA PHE A 157 4.06 -4.19 2.15
C PHE A 157 5.03 -4.21 3.33
N GLU A 158 4.89 -5.25 4.13
CA GLU A 158 5.77 -5.56 5.24
C GLU A 158 7.14 -6.05 4.73
N ARG A 159 8.21 -5.63 5.40
CA ARG A 159 9.55 -6.10 5.09
C ARG A 159 9.65 -7.61 5.33
N THR A 160 10.25 -8.32 4.39
CA THR A 160 10.66 -9.71 4.55
C THR A 160 12.17 -9.79 4.79
N THR A 161 12.96 -9.90 3.72
CA THR A 161 14.42 -10.03 3.82
C THR A 161 15.17 -8.81 3.31
N ILE A 162 14.53 -7.96 2.49
CA ILE A 162 15.16 -6.85 1.79
C ILE A 162 14.79 -5.53 2.44
N ASP A 163 15.79 -4.67 2.67
CA ASP A 163 15.57 -3.27 2.99
C ASP A 163 15.59 -2.45 1.70
N TYR A 164 14.41 -2.07 1.22
CA TYR A 164 14.28 -1.29 0.00
C TYR A 164 14.77 0.15 0.13
N LEU A 165 14.97 0.65 1.35
CA LEU A 165 15.52 1.98 1.60
C LEU A 165 17.05 1.97 1.63
N GLU A 166 17.68 0.82 1.79
CA GLU A 166 19.14 0.69 1.77
C GLU A 166 19.70 1.22 0.44
N ASN A 167 20.71 2.09 0.55
CA ASN A 167 21.35 2.79 -0.58
C ASN A 167 20.47 3.81 -1.34
N GLN A 168 19.24 4.07 -0.91
CA GLN A 168 18.44 5.19 -1.42
C GLN A 168 18.92 6.50 -0.81
N ALA A 169 18.86 7.61 -1.58
CA ALA A 169 19.36 8.91 -1.14
C ALA A 169 18.32 10.03 -1.31
#